data_06aad210840164ad1458eb8411b6dca9
#
_entry.id   06aad210840164ad1458eb8411b6dca9
#
_cell.length_a   1.000
_cell.length_b   1.000
_cell.length_c   1.000
_cell.angle_alpha   90.00
_cell.angle_beta   90.00
_cell.angle_gamma   90.00
#
_symmetry.space_group_name_H-M   'P 1'
#
loop_
_entity.id
_entity.type
_entity.pdbx_description
1 polymer ?
#
loop_
_entity_poly.entity_id
_entity_poly.type
_entity_poly.pdbx_seq_one_letter_code
_entity_poly.pdbx_strand_id
1 'polypeptide(L)'
;LQSFTTTPVIEALREEYTHIRSYKKSWAAAPFPPTFMCADAFVVQSGHVLMIRRGQCPGKGLFALPGGYIDQNETGLDAALRELREETGLKVPAKVLKGSLFAERTFDAPDRSLRGRTFTMAFGFKLDDSEALPKVKGGDDAEKAVWIPFETLRKMRSQIFEDHFDMIDWFLGQI
;
A
#
# COMPACT_ATOMS: atom_id res chain seq x y z
N LEU A 1 -37.59 -1.23 24.86
CA LEU A 1 -36.40 -0.59 24.27
C LEU A 1 -35.73 -1.62 23.31
N GLN A 2 -36.02 -1.54 22.01
CA GLN A 2 -35.37 -2.34 21.00
C GLN A 2 -33.88 -1.91 20.94
N SER A 3 -32.98 -2.83 21.24
CA SER A 3 -31.56 -2.66 20.99
C SER A 3 -31.34 -2.57 19.47
N PHE A 4 -31.03 -1.38 19.01
CA PHE A 4 -30.55 -1.21 17.62
C PHE A 4 -29.23 -1.94 17.50
N THR A 5 -29.25 -3.13 16.90
CA THR A 5 -28.04 -3.82 16.47
C THR A 5 -27.37 -2.95 15.42
N THR A 6 -26.23 -2.37 15.76
CA THR A 6 -25.37 -1.66 14.80
C THR A 6 -25.00 -2.62 13.69
N THR A 7 -25.25 -2.24 12.43
CA THR A 7 -24.83 -3.08 11.30
C THR A 7 -23.30 -3.13 11.26
N PRO A 8 -22.68 -4.26 10.83
CA PRO A 8 -21.22 -4.39 10.74
C PRO A 8 -20.53 -3.25 9.95
N VAL A 9 -21.24 -2.68 8.97
CA VAL A 9 -20.75 -1.52 8.20
C VAL A 9 -20.63 -0.26 9.07
N ILE A 10 -21.60 -0.01 9.95
CA ILE A 10 -21.59 1.16 10.87
C ILE A 10 -20.45 1.00 11.89
N GLU A 11 -20.21 -0.21 12.37
CA GLU A 11 -19.11 -0.49 13.29
C GLU A 11 -17.76 -0.27 12.63
N ALA A 12 -17.56 -0.77 11.42
CA ALA A 12 -16.34 -0.56 10.64
C ALA A 12 -16.07 0.93 10.34
N LEU A 13 -17.10 1.70 9.96
CA LEU A 13 -16.98 3.15 9.75
C LEU A 13 -16.64 3.91 11.04
N ARG A 14 -17.18 3.48 12.17
CA ARG A 14 -16.86 4.07 13.49
C ARG A 14 -15.42 3.76 13.89
N GLU A 15 -14.96 2.54 13.69
CA GLU A 15 -13.58 2.12 13.95
C GLU A 15 -12.61 2.98 13.12
N GLU A 16 -12.85 3.10 11.82
CA GLU A 16 -12.05 3.89 10.88
C GLU A 16 -12.00 5.37 11.30
N TYR A 17 -13.16 5.98 11.55
CA TYR A 17 -13.24 7.39 11.97
C TYR A 17 -12.49 7.64 13.29
N THR A 18 -12.66 6.74 14.26
CA THR A 18 -12.01 6.85 15.57
C THR A 18 -10.51 6.74 15.44
N HIS A 19 -10.02 5.81 14.61
CA HIS A 19 -8.61 5.64 14.32
C HIS A 19 -8.01 6.92 13.72
N ILE A 20 -8.58 7.44 12.63
CA ILE A 20 -8.11 8.65 11.95
C ILE A 20 -8.11 9.86 12.90
N ARG A 21 -9.15 10.03 13.69
CA ARG A 21 -9.24 11.12 14.66
C ARG A 21 -8.18 11.02 15.74
N SER A 22 -7.96 9.82 16.30
CA SER A 22 -6.93 9.57 17.30
C SER A 22 -5.53 9.80 16.72
N TYR A 23 -5.28 9.31 15.52
CA TYR A 23 -4.02 9.52 14.80
C TYR A 23 -3.70 11.00 14.64
N LYS A 24 -4.66 11.81 14.13
CA LYS A 24 -4.48 13.27 13.99
C LYS A 24 -4.23 13.96 15.31
N LYS A 25 -4.84 13.49 16.39
CA LYS A 25 -4.64 14.05 17.73
C LYS A 25 -3.24 13.75 18.27
N SER A 26 -2.63 12.63 17.92
CA SER A 26 -1.32 12.20 18.46
C SER A 26 -0.18 13.17 18.12
N TRP A 27 -0.29 13.94 17.01
CA TRP A 27 0.70 14.94 16.61
C TRP A 27 0.18 16.39 16.63
N ALA A 28 -1.01 16.62 17.22
CA ALA A 28 -1.61 17.95 17.31
C ALA A 28 -0.78 18.96 18.13
N ALA A 29 0.10 18.46 19.02
CA ALA A 29 1.03 19.28 19.80
C ALA A 29 2.31 19.67 19.03
N ALA A 30 2.53 19.17 17.81
CA ALA A 30 3.66 19.57 16.99
C ALA A 30 3.55 21.05 16.61
N PRO A 31 4.67 21.81 16.55
CA PRO A 31 4.66 23.24 16.24
C PRO A 31 4.12 23.54 14.82
N PHE A 32 4.21 22.56 13.90
CA PHE A 32 3.63 22.61 12.56
C PHE A 32 3.00 21.25 12.21
N PRO A 33 1.94 21.22 11.38
CA PRO A 33 1.40 19.97 10.89
C PRO A 33 2.49 19.12 10.21
N PRO A 34 2.67 17.84 10.57
CA PRO A 34 3.69 17.00 9.98
C PRO A 34 3.37 16.67 8.52
N THR A 35 4.42 16.46 7.74
CA THR A 35 4.36 15.82 6.44
C THR A 35 4.99 14.45 6.54
N PHE A 36 4.23 13.42 6.15
CA PHE A 36 4.67 12.03 6.23
C PHE A 36 5.26 11.60 4.89
N MET A 37 6.36 10.86 4.95
CA MET A 37 7.02 10.26 3.79
C MET A 37 6.83 8.75 3.82
N CYS A 38 6.27 8.21 2.73
CA CYS A 38 6.05 6.77 2.52
C CYS A 38 6.81 6.30 1.28
N ALA A 39 6.97 5.00 1.17
CA ALA A 39 7.44 4.34 -0.04
C ALA A 39 6.56 3.14 -0.35
N ASP A 40 6.19 2.96 -1.62
CA ASP A 40 5.36 1.86 -2.10
C ASP A 40 6.05 1.12 -3.24
N ALA A 41 5.84 -0.20 -3.30
CA ALA A 41 6.37 -1.06 -4.35
C ALA A 41 5.26 -1.57 -5.27
N PHE A 42 5.31 -1.19 -6.55
CA PHE A 42 4.52 -1.81 -7.60
C PHE A 42 5.34 -2.95 -8.22
N VAL A 43 4.94 -4.19 -8.00
CA VAL A 43 5.64 -5.37 -8.55
C VAL A 43 4.73 -6.07 -9.52
N VAL A 44 5.22 -6.27 -10.75
CA VAL A 44 4.48 -6.92 -11.84
C VAL A 44 5.24 -8.11 -12.39
N GLN A 45 4.52 -9.19 -12.68
CA GLN A 45 5.02 -10.38 -13.36
C GLN A 45 3.88 -11.13 -14.05
N SER A 46 4.07 -11.55 -15.29
CA SER A 46 3.12 -12.42 -16.04
C SER A 46 1.68 -11.93 -15.97
N GLY A 47 1.45 -10.61 -16.17
CA GLY A 47 0.13 -10.00 -16.16
C GLY A 47 -0.55 -9.90 -14.79
N HIS A 48 0.21 -10.03 -13.69
CA HIS A 48 -0.28 -9.92 -12.33
C HIS A 48 0.45 -8.80 -11.57
N VAL A 49 -0.24 -8.15 -10.66
CA VAL A 49 0.32 -7.18 -9.70
C VAL A 49 0.31 -7.80 -8.31
N LEU A 50 1.43 -7.64 -7.59
CA LEU A 50 1.51 -8.04 -6.20
C LEU A 50 0.80 -7.01 -5.32
N MET A 51 -0.20 -7.47 -4.57
CA MET A 51 -0.99 -6.64 -3.66
C MET A 51 -0.98 -7.25 -2.27
N ILE A 52 -1.18 -6.40 -1.27
CA ILE A 52 -1.49 -6.82 0.10
C ILE A 52 -2.94 -6.52 0.44
N ARG A 53 -3.51 -7.27 1.37
CA ARG A 53 -4.77 -6.91 2.04
C ARG A 53 -4.43 -6.33 3.40
N ARG A 54 -4.87 -5.11 3.65
CA ARG A 54 -4.57 -4.39 4.89
C ARG A 54 -5.24 -5.06 6.09
N GLY A 55 -4.46 -5.34 7.13
CA GLY A 55 -4.95 -5.92 8.38
C GLY A 55 -5.41 -4.87 9.40
N GLN A 56 -4.98 -3.61 9.24
CA GLN A 56 -5.17 -2.52 10.21
C GLN A 56 -5.85 -1.31 9.57
N CYS A 57 -6.48 -0.46 10.41
CA CYS A 57 -6.93 0.86 9.99
C CYS A 57 -5.73 1.81 9.74
N PRO A 58 -5.87 2.76 8.81
CA PRO A 58 -7.02 3.01 7.94
C PRO A 58 -7.11 1.99 6.80
N GLY A 59 -8.31 1.78 6.26
CA GLY A 59 -8.52 0.92 5.11
C GLY A 59 -8.41 -0.57 5.39
N LYS A 60 -8.69 -1.03 6.61
CA LYS A 60 -8.69 -2.45 6.99
C LYS A 60 -9.54 -3.28 6.04
N GLY A 61 -8.97 -4.36 5.51
CA GLY A 61 -9.61 -5.25 4.55
C GLY A 61 -9.55 -4.80 3.09
N LEU A 62 -9.09 -3.57 2.79
CA LEU A 62 -8.85 -3.12 1.42
C LEU A 62 -7.50 -3.63 0.90
N PHE A 63 -7.39 -3.69 -0.43
CA PHE A 63 -6.13 -4.00 -1.09
C PHE A 63 -5.28 -2.75 -1.28
N ALA A 64 -3.97 -2.91 -1.18
CA ALA A 64 -2.99 -1.84 -1.37
C ALA A 64 -1.71 -2.38 -2.03
N LEU A 65 -0.90 -1.51 -2.58
CA LEU A 65 0.49 -1.82 -2.87
C LEU A 65 1.23 -2.07 -1.55
N PRO A 66 2.20 -2.99 -1.49
CA PRO A 66 3.09 -3.10 -0.35
C PRO A 66 3.83 -1.79 -0.12
N GLY A 67 3.88 -1.32 1.11
CA GLY A 67 4.53 -0.06 1.42
C GLY A 67 4.22 0.48 2.80
N GLY A 68 5.04 1.44 3.24
CA GLY A 68 4.92 2.03 4.56
C GLY A 68 5.75 3.31 4.70
N TYR A 69 5.96 3.72 5.94
CA TYR A 69 6.77 4.91 6.23
C TYR A 69 8.25 4.68 5.95
N ILE A 70 8.91 5.71 5.44
CA ILE A 70 10.35 5.73 5.28
C ILE A 70 10.99 6.00 6.63
N ASP A 71 11.85 5.12 7.10
CA ASP A 71 12.63 5.29 8.33
C ASP A 71 13.71 6.36 8.17
N GLN A 72 14.14 6.97 9.29
CA GLN A 72 15.08 8.09 9.27
C GLN A 72 16.45 7.76 8.65
N ASN A 73 16.83 6.49 8.58
CA ASN A 73 18.16 6.05 8.16
C ASN A 73 18.15 5.23 6.86
N GLU A 74 17.09 5.32 6.06
CA GLU A 74 16.98 4.59 4.79
C GLU A 74 16.55 5.51 3.64
N THR A 75 16.84 5.10 2.41
CA THR A 75 16.32 5.76 1.21
C THR A 75 14.89 5.29 0.90
N GLY A 76 14.13 6.06 0.11
CA GLY A 76 12.79 5.63 -0.32
C GLY A 76 12.80 4.28 -1.03
N LEU A 77 13.81 3.99 -1.87
CA LEU A 77 13.95 2.70 -2.52
C LEU A 77 14.23 1.57 -1.54
N ASP A 78 15.08 1.80 -0.53
CA ASP A 78 15.37 0.78 0.48
C ASP A 78 14.14 0.53 1.37
N ALA A 79 13.37 1.57 1.73
CA ALA A 79 12.08 1.46 2.41
C ALA A 79 11.09 0.60 1.60
N ALA A 80 10.89 0.90 0.31
CA ALA A 80 10.00 0.12 -0.55
C ALA A 80 10.41 -1.37 -0.61
N LEU A 81 11.71 -1.66 -0.68
CA LEU A 81 12.21 -3.04 -0.69
C LEU A 81 12.08 -3.74 0.66
N ARG A 82 12.23 -3.02 1.76
CA ARG A 82 12.02 -3.53 3.12
C ARG A 82 10.55 -3.88 3.33
N GLU A 83 9.65 -2.93 3.11
CA GLU A 83 8.20 -3.11 3.25
C GLU A 83 7.68 -4.24 2.34
N LEU A 84 8.12 -4.27 1.08
CA LEU A 84 7.78 -5.34 0.15
C LEU A 84 8.11 -6.72 0.73
N ARG A 85 9.28 -6.87 1.37
CA ARG A 85 9.69 -8.13 1.97
C ARG A 85 8.90 -8.45 3.25
N GLU A 86 8.72 -7.48 4.12
CA GLU A 86 8.04 -7.63 5.41
C GLU A 86 6.57 -7.99 5.22
N GLU A 87 5.87 -7.28 4.35
CA GLU A 87 4.44 -7.46 4.13
C GLU A 87 4.08 -8.64 3.22
N THR A 88 4.97 -9.04 2.31
CA THR A 88 4.65 -10.09 1.32
C THR A 88 5.45 -11.37 1.45
N GLY A 89 6.54 -11.35 2.22
CA GLY A 89 7.47 -12.47 2.30
C GLY A 89 8.13 -12.83 0.97
N LEU A 90 8.13 -11.91 -0.01
CA LEU A 90 8.72 -12.12 -1.33
C LEU A 90 10.23 -12.41 -1.21
N LYS A 91 10.65 -13.56 -1.76
CA LYS A 91 12.05 -14.04 -1.67
C LYS A 91 12.89 -13.74 -2.91
N VAL A 92 12.55 -12.67 -3.63
CA VAL A 92 13.40 -12.18 -4.73
C VAL A 92 14.56 -11.37 -4.13
N PRO A 93 15.82 -11.66 -4.51
CA PRO A 93 16.98 -10.92 -4.00
C PRO A 93 16.88 -9.42 -4.31
N ALA A 94 17.28 -8.56 -3.37
CA ALA A 94 17.24 -7.10 -3.55
C ALA A 94 17.99 -6.61 -4.80
N LYS A 95 19.11 -7.28 -5.16
CA LYS A 95 19.84 -6.97 -6.38
C LYS A 95 19.02 -7.22 -7.65
N VAL A 96 18.22 -8.29 -7.66
CA VAL A 96 17.31 -8.61 -8.78
C VAL A 96 16.19 -7.58 -8.85
N LEU A 97 15.56 -7.26 -7.73
CA LEU A 97 14.54 -6.21 -7.65
C LEU A 97 15.08 -4.86 -8.12
N LYS A 98 16.25 -4.42 -7.62
CA LYS A 98 16.88 -3.17 -8.08
C LYS A 98 17.18 -3.20 -9.57
N GLY A 99 17.57 -4.34 -10.12
CA GLY A 99 17.79 -4.52 -11.57
C GLY A 99 16.50 -4.58 -12.41
N SER A 100 15.36 -4.83 -11.79
CA SER A 100 14.05 -4.87 -12.46
C SER A 100 13.25 -3.56 -12.34
N LEU A 101 13.82 -2.53 -11.71
CA LEU A 101 13.23 -1.19 -11.64
C LEU A 101 13.05 -0.60 -13.03
N PHE A 102 11.80 -0.27 -13.39
CA PHE A 102 11.51 0.29 -14.72
C PHE A 102 10.95 1.71 -14.66
N ALA A 103 10.36 2.11 -13.54
CA ALA A 103 9.81 3.45 -13.33
C ALA A 103 9.77 3.82 -11.84
N GLU A 104 9.82 5.12 -11.57
CA GLU A 104 9.58 5.68 -10.24
C GLU A 104 8.76 6.96 -10.35
N ARG A 105 7.93 7.24 -9.35
CA ARG A 105 7.16 8.48 -9.27
C ARG A 105 6.81 8.82 -7.82
N THR A 106 6.83 10.12 -7.52
CA THR A 106 6.26 10.64 -6.26
C THR A 106 4.79 11.00 -6.48
N PHE A 107 3.93 10.54 -5.58
CA PHE A 107 2.52 10.88 -5.50
C PHE A 107 2.30 11.77 -4.27
N ASP A 108 1.83 12.99 -4.50
CA ASP A 108 1.84 14.05 -3.49
C ASP A 108 0.55 14.88 -3.48
N ALA A 109 -0.55 14.38 -4.02
CA ALA A 109 -1.83 15.08 -3.95
C ALA A 109 -2.17 15.43 -2.48
N PRO A 110 -2.57 16.68 -2.19
CA PRO A 110 -2.77 17.13 -0.81
C PRO A 110 -3.76 16.32 0.01
N ASP A 111 -4.74 15.73 -0.64
CA ASP A 111 -5.87 15.00 -0.09
C ASP A 111 -5.77 13.48 -0.27
N ARG A 112 -4.59 12.97 -0.74
CA ARG A 112 -4.42 11.56 -1.02
C ARG A 112 -4.57 10.65 0.20
N SER A 113 -4.37 11.15 1.41
CA SER A 113 -4.53 10.37 2.65
C SER A 113 -5.32 11.12 3.71
N LEU A 114 -6.27 10.45 4.33
CA LEU A 114 -7.06 10.98 5.45
C LEU A 114 -6.25 11.16 6.74
N ARG A 115 -5.07 10.53 6.84
CA ARG A 115 -4.18 10.64 8.01
C ARG A 115 -3.53 12.01 8.14
N GLY A 116 -3.28 12.68 7.02
CA GLY A 116 -2.62 13.99 6.95
C GLY A 116 -1.83 14.14 5.66
N ARG A 117 -1.04 15.18 5.56
CA ARG A 117 -0.19 15.44 4.40
C ARG A 117 0.82 14.28 4.24
N THR A 118 0.67 13.50 3.18
CA THR A 118 1.48 12.30 2.94
C THR A 118 2.02 12.34 1.51
N PHE A 119 3.31 12.13 1.35
CA PHE A 119 3.98 11.88 0.08
C PHE A 119 4.35 10.42 0.01
N THR A 120 4.21 9.78 -1.13
CA THR A 120 4.79 8.48 -1.34
C THR A 120 5.70 8.45 -2.55
N MET A 121 6.87 7.86 -2.37
CA MET A 121 7.79 7.51 -3.45
C MET A 121 7.44 6.09 -3.91
N ALA A 122 6.86 5.95 -5.08
CA ALA A 122 6.48 4.65 -5.61
C ALA A 122 7.49 4.16 -6.65
N PHE A 123 7.84 2.88 -6.54
CA PHE A 123 8.85 2.21 -7.37
C PHE A 123 8.23 1.02 -8.10
N GLY A 124 8.36 0.99 -9.43
CA GLY A 124 7.83 -0.07 -10.29
C GLY A 124 8.91 -1.10 -10.64
N PHE A 125 8.65 -2.37 -10.31
CA PHE A 125 9.54 -3.50 -10.58
C PHE A 125 8.85 -4.48 -11.53
N LYS A 126 9.49 -4.79 -12.65
CA LYS A 126 9.01 -5.80 -13.60
C LYS A 126 9.90 -7.03 -13.53
N LEU A 127 9.36 -8.11 -12.97
CA LEU A 127 10.06 -9.39 -12.86
C LEU A 127 10.00 -10.16 -14.18
N ASP A 128 10.84 -11.18 -14.32
CA ASP A 128 10.94 -11.99 -15.51
C ASP A 128 9.68 -12.86 -15.70
N ASP A 129 8.99 -12.64 -16.81
CA ASP A 129 7.74 -13.35 -17.16
C ASP A 129 7.98 -14.83 -17.52
N SER A 130 9.21 -15.26 -17.74
CA SER A 130 9.56 -16.67 -17.96
C SER A 130 9.58 -17.51 -16.69
N GLU A 131 9.65 -16.86 -15.54
CA GLU A 131 9.65 -17.50 -14.22
C GLU A 131 8.23 -17.70 -13.69
N ALA A 132 8.04 -18.71 -12.85
CA ALA A 132 6.78 -18.89 -12.13
C ALA A 132 6.57 -17.74 -11.12
N LEU A 133 5.31 -17.34 -10.89
CA LEU A 133 4.98 -16.35 -9.87
C LEU A 133 5.57 -16.76 -8.51
N PRO A 134 6.41 -15.91 -7.88
CA PRO A 134 6.96 -16.20 -6.56
C PRO A 134 5.87 -16.44 -5.52
N LYS A 135 6.13 -17.37 -4.61
CA LYS A 135 5.24 -17.59 -3.46
C LYS A 135 5.30 -16.37 -2.53
N VAL A 136 4.14 -15.92 -2.12
CA VAL A 136 3.98 -14.79 -1.18
C VAL A 136 3.01 -15.18 -0.06
N LYS A 137 3.13 -14.49 1.07
CA LYS A 137 2.22 -14.61 2.22
C LYS A 137 2.19 -13.27 2.94
N GLY A 138 1.08 -12.94 3.60
CA GLY A 138 1.02 -11.76 4.45
C GLY A 138 2.04 -11.82 5.59
N GLY A 139 2.46 -10.68 6.04
CA GLY A 139 3.34 -10.48 7.18
C GLY A 139 3.20 -9.06 7.69
N ASP A 140 3.73 -8.77 8.88
CA ASP A 140 3.60 -7.49 9.56
C ASP A 140 2.14 -6.99 9.60
N ASP A 141 1.84 -5.81 9.07
CA ASP A 141 0.50 -5.22 9.02
C ASP A 141 -0.39 -5.77 7.87
N ALA A 142 0.15 -6.65 7.02
CA ALA A 142 -0.58 -7.26 5.91
C ALA A 142 -1.25 -8.58 6.35
N GLU A 143 -2.60 -8.62 6.32
CA GLU A 143 -3.35 -9.85 6.57
C GLU A 143 -3.04 -10.93 5.52
N LYS A 144 -2.81 -10.51 4.26
CA LYS A 144 -2.58 -11.41 3.12
C LYS A 144 -1.81 -10.68 2.02
N ALA A 145 -0.90 -11.40 1.36
CA ALA A 145 -0.29 -10.97 0.09
C ALA A 145 -0.76 -11.88 -1.04
N VAL A 146 -1.08 -11.31 -2.20
CA VAL A 146 -1.60 -12.03 -3.36
C VAL A 146 -1.15 -11.41 -4.68
N TRP A 147 -0.99 -12.25 -5.71
CA TRP A 147 -0.85 -11.82 -7.09
C TRP A 147 -2.24 -11.68 -7.71
N ILE A 148 -2.59 -10.48 -8.18
CA ILE A 148 -3.90 -10.18 -8.77
C ILE A 148 -3.73 -9.95 -10.27
N PRO A 149 -4.46 -10.71 -11.14
CA PRO A 149 -4.44 -10.48 -12.59
C PRO A 149 -4.92 -9.07 -12.94
N PHE A 150 -4.35 -8.45 -13.97
CA PHE A 150 -4.73 -7.10 -14.43
C PHE A 150 -6.23 -6.95 -14.70
N GLU A 151 -6.84 -7.97 -15.33
CA GLU A 151 -8.28 -7.94 -15.63
C GLU A 151 -9.16 -7.91 -14.37
N THR A 152 -8.73 -8.61 -13.33
CA THR A 152 -9.41 -8.61 -12.03
C THR A 152 -9.22 -7.26 -11.35
N LEU A 153 -8.00 -6.75 -11.34
CA LEU A 153 -7.61 -5.50 -10.70
C LEU A 153 -8.42 -4.31 -11.23
N ARG A 154 -8.64 -4.24 -12.55
CA ARG A 154 -9.46 -3.18 -13.18
C ARG A 154 -10.89 -3.10 -12.64
N LYS A 155 -11.44 -4.20 -12.13
CA LYS A 155 -12.79 -4.30 -11.55
C LYS A 155 -12.83 -4.03 -10.05
N MET A 156 -11.67 -3.85 -9.42
CA MET A 156 -11.52 -3.77 -7.95
C MET A 156 -11.32 -2.35 -7.42
N ARG A 157 -11.55 -1.30 -8.22
CA ARG A 157 -11.27 0.10 -7.81
C ARG A 157 -11.84 0.44 -6.42
N SER A 158 -13.08 0.05 -6.13
CA SER A 158 -13.73 0.29 -4.84
C SER A 158 -13.20 -0.55 -3.68
N GLN A 159 -12.36 -1.54 -3.95
CA GLN A 159 -11.73 -2.41 -2.97
C GLN A 159 -10.26 -2.04 -2.73
N ILE A 160 -9.77 -0.98 -3.38
CA ILE A 160 -8.38 -0.54 -3.29
C ILE A 160 -8.29 0.71 -2.41
N PHE A 161 -7.28 0.72 -1.55
CA PHE A 161 -7.06 1.72 -0.52
C PHE A 161 -6.62 3.06 -1.13
N GLU A 162 -7.22 4.16 -0.66
CA GLU A 162 -6.88 5.54 -1.05
C GLU A 162 -6.67 5.68 -2.57
N ASP A 163 -5.55 6.26 -3.00
CA ASP A 163 -5.18 6.49 -4.40
C ASP A 163 -4.33 5.39 -5.04
N HIS A 164 -4.16 4.24 -4.37
CA HIS A 164 -3.32 3.15 -4.89
C HIS A 164 -3.80 2.61 -6.24
N PHE A 165 -5.11 2.72 -6.55
CA PHE A 165 -5.61 2.36 -7.88
C PHE A 165 -5.02 3.28 -8.96
N ASP A 166 -4.98 4.59 -8.70
CA ASP A 166 -4.45 5.57 -9.65
C ASP A 166 -2.92 5.43 -9.80
N MET A 167 -2.22 5.05 -8.73
CA MET A 167 -0.80 4.68 -8.77
C MET A 167 -0.56 3.47 -9.68
N ILE A 168 -1.35 2.40 -9.49
CA ILE A 168 -1.29 1.18 -10.30
C ILE A 168 -1.56 1.50 -11.77
N ASP A 169 -2.61 2.26 -12.06
CA ASP A 169 -2.98 2.64 -13.43
C ASP A 169 -1.85 3.41 -14.12
N TRP A 170 -1.20 4.31 -13.38
CA TRP A 170 -0.04 5.04 -13.89
C TRP A 170 1.12 4.09 -14.25
N PHE A 171 1.48 3.14 -13.36
CA PHE A 171 2.56 2.17 -13.63
C PHE A 171 2.23 1.23 -14.78
N LEU A 172 0.98 0.77 -14.89
CA LEU A 172 0.53 -0.05 -16.02
C LEU A 172 0.65 0.68 -17.36
N GLY A 173 0.56 2.01 -17.36
CA GLY A 173 0.80 2.83 -18.53
C GLY A 173 2.28 2.99 -18.94
N GLN A 174 3.23 2.49 -18.12
CA GLN A 174 4.67 2.57 -18.37
C GLN A 174 5.26 1.25 -18.93
N ILE A 175 4.48 0.15 -19.01
CA ILE A 175 4.95 -1.18 -19.42
C ILE A 175 4.32 -1.68 -20.71
#